data_0b48f993a8793afec7ad9306c92ba2d0
#
_entry.id   0b48f993a8793afec7ad9306c92ba2d0
#
_cell.length_a   1.000
_cell.length_b   1.000
_cell.length_c   1.000
_cell.angle_alpha   90.00
_cell.angle_beta   90.00
_cell.angle_gamma   90.00
#
_symmetry.space_group_name_H-M   'P 1'
#
loop_
_entity.id
_entity.type
_entity.pdbx_description
1 polymer ?
#
loop_
_entity_poly.entity_id
_entity_poly.type
_entity_poly.pdbx_seq_one_letter_code
_entity_poly.pdbx_strand_id
1 'polypeptide(L)'
;DKKGVFQWYFKRRVDEGGYKISQDYTFDQEAGEVFTQKEETHEVPMGVQDMVSAFYFARTFDFSDIQKGDVFEIPTFVDDELFNLRIKFQGRETIKIRNGKFKAMKFVPLVQEGRIWKDENDLNVWISDDDNKIPLLAKTKILFGSIKMELTEYSGLAHKISKVR
;
A
#
# COMPACT_ATOMS: atom_id res chain seq x y z
N ASP A 1 23.35 9.43 2.65
CA ASP A 1 22.27 9.59 1.66
C ASP A 1 21.24 8.50 1.87
N LYS A 2 20.22 8.77 2.68
CA LYS A 2 19.05 7.89 2.79
C LYS A 2 18.22 8.08 1.52
N LYS A 3 18.45 7.24 0.52
CA LYS A 3 17.58 7.13 -0.66
C LYS A 3 16.25 6.54 -0.21
N GLY A 4 15.35 7.39 0.29
CA GLY A 4 13.97 7.03 0.61
C GLY A 4 13.09 7.15 -0.63
N VAL A 5 11.92 6.51 -0.57
CA VAL A 5 10.82 6.81 -1.49
C VAL A 5 10.09 8.02 -0.93
N PHE A 6 10.13 9.14 -1.65
CA PHE A 6 9.47 10.38 -1.24
C PHE A 6 8.37 10.70 -2.23
N GLN A 7 7.18 10.96 -1.71
CA GLN A 7 6.06 11.45 -2.50
C GLN A 7 6.28 12.92 -2.83
N TRP A 8 6.02 13.28 -4.09
CA TRP A 8 6.13 14.64 -4.60
C TRP A 8 4.78 15.20 -5.04
N TYR A 9 4.00 14.40 -5.77
CA TYR A 9 2.72 14.81 -6.33
C TYR A 9 1.76 13.62 -6.43
N PHE A 10 0.51 13.85 -6.04
CA PHE A 10 -0.57 12.87 -6.16
C PHE A 10 -1.74 13.47 -6.92
N LYS A 11 -2.27 12.70 -7.86
CA LYS A 11 -3.46 13.09 -8.62
C LYS A 11 -4.47 11.95 -8.67
N ARG A 12 -5.70 12.24 -8.25
CA ARG A 12 -6.81 11.28 -8.30
C ARG A 12 -8.00 11.88 -9.02
N ARG A 13 -8.53 11.13 -9.98
CA ARG A 13 -9.77 11.45 -10.70
C ARG A 13 -10.61 10.20 -10.73
N VAL A 14 -11.82 10.27 -10.18
CA VAL A 14 -12.83 9.20 -10.18
C VAL A 14 -14.13 9.77 -10.69
N ASP A 15 -14.79 9.05 -11.58
CA ASP A 15 -16.15 9.32 -12.06
C ASP A 15 -16.88 7.99 -12.22
N GLU A 16 -17.62 7.60 -11.18
CA GLU A 16 -18.33 6.32 -11.09
C GLU A 16 -19.78 6.55 -10.72
N GLY A 17 -20.68 6.44 -11.70
CA GLY A 17 -22.13 6.48 -11.46
C GLY A 17 -22.63 7.75 -10.76
N GLY A 18 -21.98 8.89 -10.98
CA GLY A 18 -22.31 10.17 -10.32
C GLY A 18 -21.45 10.47 -9.10
N TYR A 19 -20.67 9.52 -8.59
CA TYR A 19 -19.66 9.76 -7.57
C TYR A 19 -18.40 10.28 -8.22
N LYS A 20 -17.98 11.50 -7.87
CA LYS A 20 -16.82 12.18 -8.47
C LYS A 20 -15.81 12.56 -7.41
N ILE A 21 -14.54 12.19 -7.66
CA ILE A 21 -13.39 12.67 -6.88
C ILE A 21 -12.45 13.41 -7.81
N SER A 22 -11.97 14.57 -7.35
CA SER A 22 -10.92 15.32 -7.99
C SER A 22 -9.97 15.80 -6.90
N GLN A 23 -8.80 15.21 -6.82
CA GLN A 23 -7.77 15.52 -5.83
C GLN A 23 -6.43 15.74 -6.52
N ASP A 24 -5.75 16.80 -6.13
CA ASP A 24 -4.38 17.13 -6.52
C ASP A 24 -3.63 17.54 -5.25
N TYR A 25 -2.57 16.81 -4.91
CA TYR A 25 -1.72 17.11 -3.77
C TYR A 25 -0.28 17.32 -4.21
N THR A 26 0.33 18.40 -3.74
CA THR A 26 1.77 18.63 -3.85
C THR A 26 2.39 18.48 -2.47
N PHE A 27 3.42 17.64 -2.36
CA PHE A 27 4.10 17.34 -1.12
C PHE A 27 5.43 18.09 -1.06
N ASP A 28 5.59 18.98 -0.11
CA ASP A 28 6.88 19.56 0.26
C ASP A 28 7.42 18.77 1.46
N GLN A 29 8.28 17.80 1.15
CA GLN A 29 8.86 16.92 2.16
C GLN A 29 9.87 17.66 3.07
N GLU A 30 10.49 18.73 2.59
CA GLU A 30 11.46 19.51 3.36
C GLU A 30 10.75 20.46 4.32
N ALA A 31 9.69 21.13 3.86
CA ALA A 31 8.86 21.96 4.69
C ALA A 31 7.94 21.17 5.64
N GLY A 32 7.67 19.89 5.33
CA GLY A 32 6.71 19.07 6.06
C GLY A 32 5.26 19.52 5.80
N GLU A 33 4.95 19.81 4.54
CA GLU A 33 3.66 20.36 4.13
C GLU A 33 3.06 19.62 2.94
N VAL A 34 1.73 19.56 2.90
CA VAL A 34 0.94 19.14 1.74
C VAL A 34 0.01 20.27 1.32
N PHE A 35 0.09 20.64 0.05
CA PHE A 35 -0.79 21.61 -0.59
C PHE A 35 -1.88 20.89 -1.38
N THR A 36 -3.13 21.25 -1.12
CA THR A 36 -4.29 20.66 -1.82
C THR A 36 -4.77 21.58 -2.95
N GLN A 37 -5.58 21.04 -3.88
CA GLN A 37 -6.22 21.83 -4.94
C GLN A 37 -7.25 22.86 -4.41
N LYS A 38 -7.60 22.79 -3.12
CA LYS A 38 -8.47 23.78 -2.44
C LYS A 38 -7.67 24.96 -1.87
N GLU A 39 -6.40 25.06 -2.18
CA GLU A 39 -5.47 26.04 -1.62
C GLU A 39 -5.29 25.90 -0.09
N GLU A 40 -5.56 24.70 0.45
CA GLU A 40 -5.32 24.37 1.85
C GLU A 40 -3.92 23.79 2.03
N THR A 41 -3.26 24.17 3.12
CA THR A 41 -1.96 23.63 3.52
C THR A 41 -2.12 22.81 4.80
N HIS A 42 -1.56 21.61 4.80
CA HIS A 42 -1.58 20.70 5.93
C HIS A 42 -0.16 20.38 6.38
N GLU A 43 0.10 20.52 7.68
CA GLU A 43 1.36 20.06 8.27
C GLU A 43 1.41 18.54 8.31
N VAL A 44 2.52 17.96 7.86
CA VAL A 44 2.72 16.51 7.78
C VAL A 44 4.14 16.12 8.19
N PRO A 45 4.37 14.92 8.71
CA PRO A 45 5.72 14.45 9.01
C PRO A 45 6.52 14.22 7.71
N MET A 46 7.84 14.40 7.81
CA MET A 46 8.75 14.00 6.74
C MET A 46 8.56 12.52 6.39
N GLY A 47 8.56 12.20 5.11
CA GLY A 47 8.35 10.84 4.63
C GLY A 47 6.88 10.43 4.50
N VAL A 48 5.94 11.36 4.68
CA VAL A 48 4.52 11.12 4.43
C VAL A 48 4.31 10.61 3.00
N GLN A 49 3.39 9.66 2.86
CA GLN A 49 3.06 9.01 1.60
C GLN A 49 1.61 9.32 1.19
N ASP A 50 1.29 9.14 -0.09
CA ASP A 50 -0.10 8.96 -0.53
C ASP A 50 -0.48 7.47 -0.52
N MET A 51 -1.74 7.18 -0.86
CA MET A 51 -2.26 5.81 -0.90
C MET A 51 -1.55 4.86 -1.88
N VAL A 52 -0.87 5.38 -2.91
CA VAL A 52 -0.14 4.58 -3.90
C VAL A 52 1.32 4.45 -3.50
N SER A 53 1.96 5.58 -3.17
CA SER A 53 3.37 5.60 -2.78
C SER A 53 3.63 4.81 -1.49
N ALA A 54 2.66 4.70 -0.59
CA ALA A 54 2.74 3.87 0.61
C ALA A 54 3.10 2.40 0.31
N PHE A 55 2.59 1.84 -0.79
CA PHE A 55 2.96 0.48 -1.23
C PHE A 55 4.43 0.38 -1.67
N TYR A 56 4.94 1.41 -2.35
CA TYR A 56 6.35 1.44 -2.76
C TYR A 56 7.26 1.69 -1.55
N PHE A 57 6.84 2.56 -0.64
CA PHE A 57 7.57 2.82 0.59
C PHE A 57 7.66 1.57 1.48
N ALA A 58 6.57 0.81 1.63
CA ALA A 58 6.57 -0.45 2.37
C ALA A 58 7.59 -1.47 1.84
N ARG A 59 7.93 -1.45 0.54
CA ARG A 59 8.95 -2.33 -0.05
C ARG A 59 10.37 -2.01 0.40
N THR A 60 10.60 -0.83 0.99
CA THR A 60 11.92 -0.45 1.55
C THR A 60 12.15 -1.03 2.94
N PHE A 61 11.13 -1.57 3.59
CA PHE A 61 11.26 -2.16 4.92
C PHE A 61 12.01 -3.49 4.85
N ASP A 62 12.81 -3.73 5.88
CA ASP A 62 13.41 -5.05 6.09
C ASP A 62 12.41 -5.95 6.81
N PHE A 63 12.07 -7.07 6.19
CA PHE A 63 11.17 -8.07 6.71
C PHE A 63 11.87 -9.38 7.10
N SER A 64 13.21 -9.40 7.21
CA SER A 64 13.98 -10.61 7.52
C SER A 64 13.56 -11.24 8.84
N ASP A 65 13.43 -10.43 9.88
CA ASP A 65 13.14 -10.85 11.25
C ASP A 65 11.67 -10.65 11.67
N ILE A 66 10.80 -10.30 10.72
CA ILE A 66 9.39 -10.02 10.99
C ILE A 66 8.66 -11.25 11.54
N GLN A 67 7.87 -11.06 12.58
CA GLN A 67 7.07 -12.10 13.20
C GLN A 67 5.58 -11.88 12.99
N LYS A 68 4.82 -12.97 12.96
CA LYS A 68 3.37 -12.90 12.81
C LYS A 68 2.75 -12.07 13.93
N GLY A 69 1.99 -11.07 13.53
CA GLY A 69 1.37 -10.10 14.44
C GLY A 69 2.05 -8.75 14.49
N ASP A 70 3.28 -8.63 13.97
CA ASP A 70 3.98 -7.34 13.90
C ASP A 70 3.21 -6.34 13.06
N VAL A 71 3.24 -5.09 13.49
CA VAL A 71 2.52 -3.98 12.86
C VAL A 71 3.51 -2.89 12.45
N PHE A 72 3.40 -2.45 11.20
CA PHE A 72 4.12 -1.29 10.66
C PHE A 72 3.17 -0.13 10.53
N GLU A 73 3.72 1.07 10.68
CA GLU A 73 2.98 2.31 10.49
C GLU A 73 3.65 3.15 9.39
N ILE A 74 2.84 3.66 8.49
CA ILE A 74 3.27 4.54 7.38
C ILE A 74 2.44 5.81 7.46
N PRO A 75 3.05 6.96 7.76
CA PRO A 75 2.34 8.23 7.69
C PRO A 75 1.79 8.44 6.28
N THR A 76 0.49 8.62 6.16
CA THR A 76 -0.20 8.68 4.87
C THR A 76 -1.18 9.84 4.85
N PHE A 77 -1.18 10.61 3.76
CA PHE A 77 -2.11 11.70 3.53
C PHE A 77 -3.08 11.32 2.41
N VAL A 78 -4.35 11.21 2.74
CA VAL A 78 -5.44 10.83 1.82
C VAL A 78 -6.74 11.48 2.26
N ASP A 79 -7.55 11.93 1.29
CA ASP A 79 -8.85 12.56 1.53
C ASP A 79 -8.77 13.79 2.45
N ASP A 80 -7.71 14.61 2.23
CA ASP A 80 -7.38 15.84 2.99
C ASP A 80 -7.08 15.56 4.49
N GLU A 81 -6.69 14.32 4.82
CA GLU A 81 -6.37 13.93 6.20
C GLU A 81 -5.04 13.17 6.32
N LEU A 82 -4.31 13.49 7.38
CA LEU A 82 -3.14 12.72 7.81
C LEU A 82 -3.56 11.57 8.73
N PHE A 83 -3.12 10.37 8.44
CA PHE A 83 -3.29 9.21 9.31
C PHE A 83 -2.11 8.23 9.20
N ASN A 84 -1.93 7.40 10.19
CA ASN A 84 -0.97 6.30 10.12
C ASN A 84 -1.63 5.06 9.52
N LEU A 85 -1.24 4.71 8.30
CA LEU A 85 -1.61 3.44 7.70
C LEU A 85 -0.91 2.31 8.46
N ARG A 86 -1.67 1.54 9.21
CA ARG A 86 -1.17 0.41 10.00
C ARG A 86 -1.32 -0.88 9.20
N ILE A 87 -0.24 -1.64 9.07
CA ILE A 87 -0.21 -2.87 8.28
C ILE A 87 0.31 -4.00 9.17
N LYS A 88 -0.50 -5.04 9.36
CA LYS A 88 -0.18 -6.20 10.19
C LYS A 88 0.34 -7.35 9.35
N PHE A 89 1.47 -7.92 9.72
CA PHE A 89 1.99 -9.13 9.13
C PHE A 89 1.24 -10.37 9.63
N GLN A 90 0.76 -11.21 8.70
CA GLN A 90 -0.01 -12.41 8.99
C GLN A 90 0.79 -13.70 8.86
N GLY A 91 1.96 -13.64 8.23
CA GLY A 91 2.83 -14.80 8.04
C GLY A 91 3.30 -14.99 6.60
N ARG A 92 4.10 -16.02 6.42
CA ARG A 92 4.62 -16.47 5.11
C ARG A 92 3.86 -17.70 4.66
N GLU A 93 3.51 -17.76 3.39
CA GLU A 93 2.84 -18.90 2.79
C GLU A 93 3.17 -19.04 1.29
N THR A 94 2.86 -20.19 0.72
CA THR A 94 2.95 -20.37 -0.74
C THR A 94 1.57 -20.16 -1.34
N ILE A 95 1.46 -19.21 -2.26
CA ILE A 95 0.21 -18.92 -2.99
C ILE A 95 0.31 -19.38 -4.45
N LYS A 96 -0.83 -19.68 -5.04
CA LYS A 96 -0.98 -19.96 -6.47
C LYS A 96 -1.82 -18.88 -7.11
N ILE A 97 -1.24 -18.18 -8.08
CA ILE A 97 -1.89 -17.21 -8.96
C ILE A 97 -1.77 -17.66 -10.42
N ARG A 98 -2.36 -16.92 -11.36
CA ARG A 98 -2.28 -17.25 -12.82
C ARG A 98 -0.85 -17.44 -13.30
N ASN A 99 0.07 -16.60 -12.82
CA ASN A 99 1.48 -16.61 -13.23
C ASN A 99 2.31 -17.73 -12.58
N GLY A 100 1.74 -18.54 -11.69
CA GLY A 100 2.44 -19.66 -11.06
C GLY A 100 2.31 -19.71 -9.54
N LYS A 101 3.22 -20.43 -8.90
CA LYS A 101 3.33 -20.55 -7.44
C LYS A 101 4.44 -19.64 -6.94
N PHE A 102 4.21 -18.95 -5.82
CA PHE A 102 5.18 -18.04 -5.22
C PHE A 102 5.19 -18.20 -3.70
N LYS A 103 6.38 -18.12 -3.11
CA LYS A 103 6.47 -17.81 -1.68
C LYS A 103 6.07 -16.37 -1.48
N ALA A 104 5.21 -16.10 -0.52
CA ALA A 104 4.62 -14.81 -0.30
C ALA A 104 4.54 -14.47 1.20
N MET A 105 4.64 -13.19 1.48
CA MET A 105 4.33 -12.58 2.77
C MET A 105 2.92 -12.01 2.72
N LYS A 106 2.08 -12.38 3.69
CA LYS A 106 0.71 -11.89 3.78
C LYS A 106 0.62 -10.73 4.76
N PHE A 107 -0.03 -9.65 4.33
CA PHE A 107 -0.29 -8.45 5.12
C PHE A 107 -1.77 -8.10 5.11
N VAL A 108 -2.21 -7.46 6.19
CA VAL A 108 -3.58 -6.94 6.35
C VAL A 108 -3.51 -5.51 6.86
N PRO A 109 -4.06 -4.53 6.13
CA PRO A 109 -4.22 -3.19 6.66
C PRO A 109 -5.15 -3.22 7.87
N LEU A 110 -4.75 -2.57 8.96
CA LEU A 110 -5.60 -2.38 10.12
C LEU A 110 -6.44 -1.12 9.89
N VAL A 111 -7.74 -1.29 9.98
CA VAL A 111 -8.70 -0.21 9.72
C VAL A 111 -8.78 0.72 10.92
N GLN A 112 -8.81 2.04 10.67
CA GLN A 112 -9.32 3.01 11.63
C GLN A 112 -10.86 3.04 11.52
N GLU A 113 -11.55 3.13 12.65
CA GLU A 113 -13.01 3.29 12.69
C GLU A 113 -13.46 4.45 11.81
N GLY A 114 -14.42 4.20 10.91
CA GLY A 114 -15.01 5.22 10.04
C GLY A 114 -14.49 5.23 8.60
N ARG A 115 -13.47 4.45 8.24
CA ARG A 115 -12.95 4.34 6.85
C ARG A 115 -13.43 3.06 6.14
N ILE A 116 -13.14 2.98 4.85
CA ILE A 116 -13.68 2.10 3.80
C ILE A 116 -13.83 0.61 4.16
N TRP A 117 -13.04 0.09 5.07
CA TRP A 117 -13.12 -1.32 5.50
C TRP A 117 -13.63 -1.42 6.93
N LYS A 118 -14.69 -2.18 7.12
CA LYS A 118 -15.36 -2.34 8.42
C LYS A 118 -14.76 -3.46 9.28
N ASP A 119 -13.93 -4.32 8.69
CA ASP A 119 -13.35 -5.49 9.36
C ASP A 119 -11.87 -5.63 9.01
N GLU A 120 -11.03 -6.02 9.99
CA GLU A 120 -9.58 -6.26 9.83
C GLU A 120 -9.25 -7.27 8.72
N ASN A 121 -10.19 -8.05 8.22
CA ASN A 121 -9.98 -9.07 7.19
C ASN A 121 -10.56 -8.69 5.83
N ASP A 122 -11.04 -7.48 5.65
CA ASP A 122 -11.68 -7.08 4.40
C ASP A 122 -10.68 -6.98 3.24
N LEU A 123 -9.46 -6.52 3.49
CA LEU A 123 -8.40 -6.49 2.50
C LEU A 123 -7.22 -7.36 2.94
N ASN A 124 -6.81 -8.28 2.08
CA ASN A 124 -5.60 -9.08 2.26
C ASN A 124 -4.67 -8.84 1.08
N VAL A 125 -3.39 -8.61 1.37
CA VAL A 125 -2.36 -8.35 0.36
C VAL A 125 -1.23 -9.37 0.52
N TRP A 126 -0.81 -9.98 -0.58
CA TRP A 126 0.35 -10.86 -0.64
C TRP A 126 1.41 -10.22 -1.51
N ILE A 127 2.59 -10.06 -0.96
CA ILE A 127 3.78 -9.62 -1.69
C ILE A 127 4.78 -10.77 -1.81
N SER A 128 5.66 -10.72 -2.79
CA SER A 128 6.70 -11.73 -2.97
C SER A 128 7.65 -11.77 -1.77
N ASP A 129 7.95 -12.98 -1.27
CA ASP A 129 8.90 -13.22 -0.18
C ASP A 129 10.33 -13.28 -0.75
N ASP A 130 10.79 -12.14 -1.23
CA ASP A 130 12.11 -11.88 -1.83
C ASP A 130 12.45 -10.38 -1.75
N ASP A 131 13.64 -10.01 -2.18
CA ASP A 131 14.13 -8.61 -2.12
C ASP A 131 13.39 -7.66 -3.06
N ASN A 132 12.61 -8.16 -4.04
CA ASN A 132 11.78 -7.30 -4.88
C ASN A 132 10.51 -6.84 -4.18
N LYS A 133 9.93 -7.67 -3.29
CA LYS A 133 8.71 -7.38 -2.52
C LYS A 133 7.56 -6.85 -3.40
N ILE A 134 7.34 -7.48 -4.57
CA ILE A 134 6.28 -7.04 -5.49
C ILE A 134 4.91 -7.57 -5.08
N PRO A 135 3.83 -6.80 -5.31
CA PRO A 135 2.48 -7.29 -5.07
C PRO A 135 2.15 -8.48 -6.00
N LEU A 136 1.74 -9.59 -5.41
CA LEU A 136 1.36 -10.81 -6.14
C LEU A 136 -0.16 -10.95 -6.22
N LEU A 137 -0.84 -10.63 -5.13
CA LEU A 137 -2.27 -10.82 -4.97
C LEU A 137 -2.82 -9.82 -3.97
N ALA A 138 -3.93 -9.18 -4.30
CA ALA A 138 -4.78 -8.48 -3.35
C ALA A 138 -6.19 -9.06 -3.43
N LYS A 139 -6.82 -9.30 -2.29
CA LYS A 139 -8.17 -9.82 -2.18
C LYS A 139 -8.95 -9.03 -1.16
N THR A 140 -10.09 -8.48 -1.58
CA THR A 140 -11.01 -7.80 -0.68
C THR A 140 -12.37 -8.46 -0.70
N LYS A 141 -13.03 -8.51 0.45
CA LYS A 141 -14.42 -8.93 0.56
C LYS A 141 -15.32 -7.76 0.23
N ILE A 142 -16.43 -8.05 -0.43
CA ILE A 142 -17.52 -7.11 -0.67
C ILE A 142 -18.82 -7.75 -0.20
N LEU A 143 -19.91 -6.99 -0.10
CA LEU A 143 -21.22 -7.48 0.39
C LEU A 143 -21.67 -8.78 -0.29
N PHE A 144 -21.40 -8.94 -1.58
CA PHE A 144 -21.71 -10.15 -2.35
C PHE A 144 -20.47 -10.65 -3.09
N GLY A 145 -19.60 -11.43 -2.40
CA GLY A 145 -18.44 -12.06 -2.99
C GLY A 145 -17.09 -11.44 -2.59
N SER A 146 -16.17 -11.38 -3.53
CA SER A 146 -14.84 -10.78 -3.33
C SER A 146 -14.27 -10.25 -4.63
N ILE A 147 -13.52 -9.15 -4.54
CA ILE A 147 -12.67 -8.64 -5.61
C ILE A 147 -11.28 -9.22 -5.43
N LYS A 148 -10.66 -9.65 -6.53
CA LYS A 148 -9.35 -10.25 -6.56
C LYS A 148 -8.51 -9.59 -7.66
N MET A 149 -7.35 -9.07 -7.29
CA MET A 149 -6.34 -8.57 -8.22
C MET A 149 -5.11 -9.47 -8.16
N GLU A 150 -4.69 -10.00 -9.28
CA GLU A 150 -3.52 -10.89 -9.39
C GLU A 150 -2.46 -10.28 -10.30
N LEU A 151 -1.19 -10.47 -9.95
CA LEU A 151 -0.07 -10.20 -10.83
C LEU A 151 -0.14 -11.10 -12.06
N THR A 152 -0.22 -10.50 -13.24
CA THR A 152 -0.24 -11.24 -14.52
C THR A 152 1.14 -11.34 -15.16
N GLU A 153 1.90 -10.24 -15.11
CA GLU A 153 3.22 -10.15 -15.73
C GLU A 153 4.15 -9.29 -14.90
N TYR A 154 5.45 -9.53 -15.00
CA TYR A 154 6.51 -8.71 -14.41
C TYR A 154 7.75 -8.76 -15.28
N SER A 155 8.53 -7.68 -15.25
CA SER A 155 9.82 -7.56 -15.93
C SER A 155 10.74 -6.61 -15.17
N GLY A 156 12.03 -6.58 -15.50
CA GLY A 156 12.99 -5.62 -14.94
C GLY A 156 13.21 -5.75 -13.43
N LEU A 157 13.02 -6.93 -12.85
CA LEU A 157 13.28 -7.16 -11.43
C LEU A 157 14.76 -7.05 -11.10
N ALA A 158 15.10 -6.38 -9.99
CA ALA A 158 16.48 -6.25 -9.52
C ALA A 158 17.02 -7.56 -8.91
N HIS A 159 16.14 -8.40 -8.35
CA HIS A 159 16.49 -9.62 -7.65
C HIS A 159 15.69 -10.82 -8.19
N LYS A 160 16.14 -12.03 -7.83
CA LYS A 160 15.44 -13.27 -8.18
C LYS A 160 14.09 -13.31 -7.47
N ILE A 161 13.03 -13.55 -8.24
CA ILE A 161 11.67 -13.66 -7.68
C ILE A 161 11.48 -15.01 -6.97
N SER A 162 10.65 -14.99 -5.92
CA SER A 162 10.30 -16.13 -5.05
C SER A 162 9.38 -17.17 -5.70
N LYS A 163 9.42 -17.31 -7.04
CA LYS A 163 8.62 -18.29 -7.79
C LYS A 163 9.08 -19.72 -7.47
N VAL A 164 8.10 -20.57 -7.13
CA VAL A 164 8.32 -22.01 -6.84
C VAL A 164 8.07 -22.80 -8.10
N ARG A 165 8.90 -23.81 -8.34
CA ARG A 165 8.74 -24.74 -9.46
C ARG A 165 7.61 -25.75 -9.22
#